data_65d0741e0c76a847962f55a2bc96182d
#
_entry.id   65d0741e0c76a847962f55a2bc96182d
#
_cell.length_a   1.000
_cell.length_b   1.000
_cell.length_c   1.000
_cell.angle_alpha   90.00
_cell.angle_beta   90.00
_cell.angle_gamma   90.00
#
_symmetry.space_group_name_H-M   'P 1'
#
loop_
_entity.id
_entity.type
_entity.pdbx_description
1 polymer ?
#
loop_
_entity_poly.entity_id
_entity_poly.type
_entity_poly.pdbx_seq_one_letter_code
_entity_poly.pdbx_strand_id
1 'polypeptide(L)'
;MKIWKKTVLFYLGGCAYMALELLWRGWSHGSMFLAGGLCFLLIGHLNEVSPRLPLFFRCAFGALIVTMVELGMGLAVNRSYQVWDYRELPGNFLGQICPVFSLLWIPVALLALGLYRLLDAALDRAP
;
A
#
# COMPACT_ATOMS: atom_id res chain seq x y z
N MET A 1 -8.18 18.18 1.95
CA MET A 1 -8.52 17.49 0.66
C MET A 1 -10.01 17.17 0.64
N LYS A 2 -10.63 17.38 -0.50
CA LYS A 2 -12.05 17.09 -0.67
C LYS A 2 -12.31 15.59 -0.65
N ILE A 3 -13.49 15.18 -0.15
CA ILE A 3 -13.84 13.77 -0.01
C ILE A 3 -13.83 13.04 -1.35
N TRP A 4 -14.31 13.69 -2.43
CA TRP A 4 -14.34 13.04 -3.74
C TRP A 4 -12.93 12.70 -4.24
N LYS A 5 -11.94 13.56 -3.97
CA LYS A 5 -10.54 13.27 -4.34
C LYS A 5 -10.00 12.06 -3.59
N LYS A 6 -10.27 11.98 -2.28
CA LYS A 6 -9.85 10.83 -1.48
C LYS A 6 -10.49 9.53 -1.98
N THR A 7 -11.76 9.59 -2.38
CA THR A 7 -12.46 8.43 -2.92
C THR A 7 -11.81 7.97 -4.23
N VAL A 8 -11.51 8.91 -5.14
CA VAL A 8 -10.86 8.58 -6.41
C VAL A 8 -9.47 8.01 -6.16
N LEU A 9 -8.68 8.64 -5.27
CA LEU A 9 -7.34 8.17 -4.95
C LEU A 9 -7.35 6.78 -4.30
N PHE A 10 -8.31 6.52 -3.42
CA PHE A 10 -8.49 5.19 -2.83
C PHE A 10 -8.76 4.15 -3.93
N TYR A 11 -9.68 4.45 -4.83
CA TYR A 11 -10.02 3.55 -5.92
C TYR A 11 -8.80 3.28 -6.82
N LEU A 12 -8.09 4.33 -7.22
CA LEU A 12 -6.91 4.19 -8.07
C LEU A 12 -5.79 3.41 -7.37
N GLY A 13 -5.59 3.65 -6.08
CA GLY A 13 -4.60 2.90 -5.29
C GLY A 13 -4.95 1.42 -5.19
N GLY A 14 -6.22 1.12 -4.98
CA GLY A 14 -6.70 -0.26 -4.94
C GLY A 14 -6.51 -0.96 -6.29
N CYS A 15 -6.87 -0.29 -7.37
CA CYS A 15 -6.67 -0.84 -8.72
C CYS A 15 -5.20 -1.06 -9.03
N ALA A 16 -4.33 -0.11 -8.65
CA ALA A 16 -2.88 -0.24 -8.88
C ALA A 16 -2.31 -1.43 -8.13
N TYR A 17 -2.73 -1.63 -6.88
CA TYR A 17 -2.24 -2.75 -6.10
C TYR A 17 -2.73 -4.09 -6.65
N MET A 18 -4.00 -4.17 -7.04
CA MET A 18 -4.52 -5.38 -7.68
C MET A 18 -3.79 -5.68 -8.99
N ALA A 19 -3.44 -4.63 -9.76
CA ALA A 19 -2.66 -4.79 -10.98
C ALA A 19 -1.27 -5.37 -10.69
N LEU A 20 -0.60 -4.88 -9.64
CA LEU A 20 0.69 -5.43 -9.20
C LEU A 20 0.56 -6.90 -8.80
N GLU A 21 -0.51 -7.26 -8.08
CA GLU A 21 -0.76 -8.64 -7.69
C GLU A 21 -0.99 -9.54 -8.90
N LEU A 22 -1.77 -9.07 -9.87
CA LEU A 22 -2.02 -9.83 -11.11
C LEU A 22 -0.73 -10.06 -11.90
N LEU A 23 0.16 -9.06 -11.95
CA LEU A 23 1.45 -9.19 -12.61
C LEU A 23 2.39 -10.12 -11.87
N TRP A 24 2.32 -10.13 -10.53
CA TRP A 24 3.24 -10.90 -9.70
C TRP A 24 2.85 -12.37 -9.61
N ARG A 25 1.57 -12.66 -9.37
CA ARG A 25 1.12 -14.02 -9.11
C ARG A 25 -0.09 -14.48 -9.94
N GLY A 26 -0.56 -13.64 -10.87
CA GLY A 26 -1.62 -14.01 -11.79
C GLY A 26 -3.04 -13.97 -11.24
N TRP A 27 -3.21 -13.61 -9.97
CA TRP A 27 -4.55 -13.47 -9.36
C TRP A 27 -4.50 -12.46 -8.21
N SER A 28 -5.67 -12.01 -7.81
CA SER A 28 -5.81 -11.10 -6.68
C SER A 28 -7.10 -11.38 -5.94
N HIS A 29 -7.24 -10.78 -4.76
CA HIS A 29 -8.41 -10.95 -3.90
C HIS A 29 -9.02 -9.57 -3.64
N GLY A 30 -10.35 -9.52 -3.45
CA GLY A 30 -11.04 -8.24 -3.21
C GLY A 30 -10.52 -7.45 -2.02
N SER A 31 -10.00 -8.14 -0.98
CA SER A 31 -9.38 -7.48 0.16
C SER A 31 -8.13 -6.69 -0.24
N MET A 32 -7.46 -7.07 -1.33
CA MET A 32 -6.28 -6.36 -1.82
C MET A 32 -6.64 -4.98 -2.37
N PHE A 33 -7.82 -4.84 -2.94
CA PHE A 33 -8.33 -3.53 -3.35
C PHE A 33 -8.44 -2.59 -2.13
N LEU A 34 -9.02 -3.07 -1.05
CA LEU A 34 -9.18 -2.28 0.17
C LEU A 34 -7.83 -1.95 0.80
N ALA A 35 -6.96 -2.94 0.90
CA ALA A 35 -5.61 -2.75 1.46
C ALA A 35 -4.80 -1.76 0.62
N GLY A 36 -4.83 -1.92 -0.70
CA GLY A 36 -4.10 -1.03 -1.61
C GLY A 36 -4.59 0.40 -1.56
N GLY A 37 -5.90 0.59 -1.54
CA GLY A 37 -6.49 1.92 -1.44
C GLY A 37 -6.15 2.60 -0.12
N LEU A 38 -6.26 1.86 0.98
CA LEU A 38 -5.92 2.38 2.30
C LEU A 38 -4.43 2.74 2.39
N CYS A 39 -3.55 1.85 1.94
CA CYS A 39 -2.11 2.13 1.92
C CYS A 39 -1.79 3.36 1.09
N PHE A 40 -2.40 3.51 -0.08
CA PHE A 40 -2.16 4.63 -0.96
C PHE A 40 -2.52 5.97 -0.30
N LEU A 41 -3.68 6.03 0.36
CA LEU A 41 -4.08 7.24 1.08
C LEU A 41 -3.16 7.54 2.25
N LEU A 42 -2.78 6.52 3.03
CA LEU A 42 -1.90 6.72 4.19
C LEU A 42 -0.49 7.14 3.77
N ILE A 43 0.05 6.52 2.73
CA ILE A 43 1.37 6.88 2.19
C ILE A 43 1.33 8.31 1.63
N GLY A 44 0.29 8.64 0.89
CA GLY A 44 0.13 9.99 0.34
C GLY A 44 0.02 11.04 1.44
N HIS A 45 -0.61 10.69 2.56
CA HIS A 45 -0.72 11.58 3.72
C HIS A 45 0.65 11.98 4.27
N LEU A 46 1.68 11.12 4.12
CA LEU A 46 3.05 11.46 4.52
C LEU A 46 3.58 12.70 3.79
N ASN A 47 3.19 12.89 2.52
CA ASN A 47 3.58 14.08 1.77
C ASN A 47 2.96 15.35 2.35
N GLU A 48 1.79 15.24 2.97
CA GLU A 48 1.07 16.38 3.53
C GLU A 48 1.58 16.75 4.93
N VAL A 49 1.83 15.74 5.78
CA VAL A 49 2.19 15.99 7.18
C VAL A 49 3.68 16.05 7.43
N SER A 50 4.50 15.48 6.55
CA SER A 50 5.95 15.42 6.72
C SER A 50 6.68 15.71 5.41
N PRO A 51 6.42 16.87 4.76
CA PRO A 51 7.04 17.17 3.46
C PRO A 51 8.55 17.38 3.55
N ARG A 52 9.07 17.71 4.74
CA ARG A 52 10.50 17.96 4.96
C ARG A 52 11.27 16.70 5.35
N LEU A 53 10.59 15.60 5.61
CA LEU A 53 11.24 14.34 5.94
C LEU A 53 12.01 13.85 4.70
N PRO A 54 13.29 13.42 4.85
CA PRO A 54 14.03 12.90 3.70
C PRO A 54 13.28 11.77 2.99
N LEU A 55 13.43 11.71 1.68
CA LEU A 55 12.68 10.76 0.85
C LEU A 55 12.87 9.32 1.31
N PHE A 56 14.10 8.93 1.67
CA PHE A 56 14.36 7.57 2.16
C PHE A 56 13.50 7.25 3.38
N PHE A 57 13.41 8.18 4.34
CA PHE A 57 12.62 7.95 5.56
C PHE A 57 11.11 7.92 5.25
N ARG A 58 10.65 8.73 4.29
CA ARG A 58 9.24 8.65 3.87
C ARG A 58 8.94 7.29 3.25
N CYS A 59 9.85 6.76 2.43
CA CYS A 59 9.70 5.43 1.86
C CYS A 59 9.72 4.35 2.94
N ALA A 60 10.60 4.47 3.93
CA ALA A 60 10.67 3.52 5.04
C ALA A 60 9.38 3.54 5.88
N PHE A 61 8.85 4.72 6.18
CA PHE A 61 7.57 4.83 6.88
C PHE A 61 6.42 4.30 6.02
N GLY A 62 6.47 4.55 4.71
CA GLY A 62 5.50 3.97 3.78
C GLY A 62 5.51 2.45 3.80
N ALA A 63 6.70 1.85 3.81
CA ALA A 63 6.85 0.40 3.92
C ALA A 63 6.29 -0.12 5.25
N LEU A 64 6.52 0.61 6.34
CA LEU A 64 5.95 0.27 7.64
C LEU A 64 4.43 0.33 7.61
N ILE A 65 3.86 1.35 6.98
CA ILE A 65 2.40 1.47 6.81
C ILE A 65 1.85 0.25 6.07
N VAL A 66 2.46 -0.12 4.95
CA VAL A 66 2.02 -1.30 4.18
C VAL A 66 2.10 -2.56 5.03
N THR A 67 3.20 -2.74 5.77
CA THR A 67 3.39 -3.89 6.64
C THR A 67 2.30 -3.97 7.72
N MET A 68 1.96 -2.85 8.34
CA MET A 68 0.91 -2.81 9.37
C MET A 68 -0.47 -3.07 8.78
N VAL A 69 -0.77 -2.52 7.61
CA VAL A 69 -2.03 -2.80 6.91
C VAL A 69 -2.09 -4.26 6.50
N GLU A 70 -0.99 -4.82 6.01
CA GLU A 70 -0.89 -6.23 5.63
C GLU A 70 -1.17 -7.13 6.84
N LEU A 71 -0.57 -6.83 7.99
CA LEU A 71 -0.83 -7.59 9.20
C LEU A 71 -2.30 -7.51 9.61
N GLY A 72 -2.88 -6.31 9.64
CA GLY A 72 -4.28 -6.12 10.01
C GLY A 72 -5.24 -6.83 9.06
N MET A 73 -5.04 -6.67 7.76
CA MET A 73 -5.86 -7.36 6.75
C MET A 73 -5.66 -8.88 6.82
N GLY A 74 -4.43 -9.32 7.07
CA GLY A 74 -4.13 -10.75 7.21
C GLY A 74 -4.88 -11.37 8.36
N LEU A 75 -4.89 -10.71 9.51
CA LEU A 75 -5.63 -11.21 10.68
C LEU A 75 -7.15 -11.15 10.49
N ALA A 76 -7.63 -10.24 9.65
CA ALA A 76 -9.06 -10.11 9.35
C ALA A 76 -9.55 -11.10 8.30
N VAL A 77 -8.81 -11.26 7.17
CA VAL A 77 -9.30 -11.99 6.00
C VAL A 77 -8.39 -13.13 5.54
N ASN A 78 -7.20 -13.26 6.11
CA ASN A 78 -6.21 -14.26 5.66
C ASN A 78 -5.82 -15.25 6.76
N ARG A 79 -6.70 -15.52 7.71
CA ARG A 79 -6.40 -16.45 8.81
C ARG A 79 -6.14 -17.87 8.34
N SER A 80 -6.74 -18.28 7.22
CA SER A 80 -6.54 -19.59 6.61
C SER A 80 -5.40 -19.61 5.59
N TYR A 81 -4.69 -18.48 5.40
CA TYR A 81 -3.57 -18.33 4.48
C TYR A 81 -3.94 -18.61 3.02
N GLN A 82 -5.18 -18.36 2.65
CA GLN A 82 -5.64 -18.58 1.28
C GLN A 82 -5.37 -17.39 0.36
N VAL A 83 -5.16 -16.20 0.92
CA VAL A 83 -4.86 -15.00 0.14
C VAL A 83 -3.35 -14.88 -0.06
N TRP A 84 -2.58 -14.99 1.01
CA TRP A 84 -1.12 -15.12 0.96
C TRP A 84 -0.63 -15.93 2.16
N ASP A 85 0.60 -16.44 2.07
CA ASP A 85 1.15 -17.32 3.10
C ASP A 85 2.67 -17.12 3.19
N TYR A 86 3.10 -16.55 4.31
CA TYR A 86 4.53 -16.32 4.59
C TYR A 86 5.07 -17.27 5.66
N ARG A 87 4.34 -18.31 6.01
CA ARG A 87 4.71 -19.19 7.13
C ARG A 87 6.07 -19.87 6.95
N GLU A 88 6.51 -20.08 5.71
CA GLU A 88 7.79 -20.72 5.42
C GLU A 88 8.94 -19.72 5.26
N LEU A 89 8.65 -18.41 5.31
CA LEU A 89 9.68 -17.39 5.12
C LEU A 89 10.34 -17.02 6.43
N PRO A 90 11.68 -16.77 6.43
CA PRO A 90 12.40 -16.41 7.66
C PRO A 90 11.85 -15.13 8.28
N GLY A 91 11.73 -15.13 9.60
CA GLY A 91 11.31 -13.96 10.35
C GLY A 91 9.84 -13.60 10.20
N ASN A 92 9.00 -14.47 9.60
CA ASN A 92 7.59 -14.17 9.46
C ASN A 92 6.94 -13.98 10.84
N PHE A 93 5.94 -13.10 10.89
CA PHE A 93 5.12 -12.87 12.06
C PHE A 93 3.71 -13.35 11.76
N LEU A 94 3.29 -14.41 12.43
CA LEU A 94 1.97 -15.03 12.28
C LEU A 94 1.67 -15.47 10.84
N GLY A 95 2.71 -15.65 10.00
CA GLY A 95 2.56 -15.99 8.59
C GLY A 95 1.96 -14.88 7.72
N GLN A 96 1.74 -13.70 8.30
CA GLN A 96 1.06 -12.60 7.62
C GLN A 96 2.01 -11.54 7.07
N ILE A 97 3.14 -11.34 7.74
CA ILE A 97 4.18 -10.39 7.31
C ILE A 97 5.55 -11.04 7.45
N CYS A 98 6.53 -10.55 6.69
CA CYS A 98 7.92 -11.01 6.83
C CYS A 98 8.89 -9.90 6.41
N PRO A 99 10.15 -9.92 6.94
CA PRO A 99 11.12 -8.86 6.66
C PRO A 99 11.44 -8.69 5.18
N VAL A 100 11.55 -9.77 4.41
CA VAL A 100 11.88 -9.70 2.98
C VAL A 100 10.86 -8.86 2.23
N PHE A 101 9.58 -9.15 2.40
CA PHE A 101 8.53 -8.40 1.72
C PHE A 101 8.39 -6.99 2.29
N SER A 102 8.62 -6.80 3.60
CA SER A 102 8.61 -5.46 4.19
C SER A 102 9.68 -4.57 3.57
N LEU A 103 10.86 -5.12 3.27
CA LEU A 103 11.91 -4.38 2.55
C LEU A 103 11.50 -4.06 1.11
N LEU A 104 10.81 -4.98 0.44
CA LEU A 104 10.32 -4.76 -0.92
C LEU A 104 9.28 -3.64 -0.99
N TRP A 105 8.57 -3.38 0.11
CA TRP A 105 7.61 -2.27 0.16
C TRP A 105 8.28 -0.90 0.11
N ILE A 106 9.59 -0.79 0.38
CA ILE A 106 10.30 0.49 0.29
C ILE A 106 10.27 1.06 -1.13
N PRO A 107 10.72 0.33 -2.17
CA PRO A 107 10.60 0.84 -3.54
C PRO A 107 9.14 1.00 -4.00
N VAL A 108 8.24 0.14 -3.52
CA VAL A 108 6.81 0.29 -3.82
C VAL A 108 6.27 1.59 -3.20
N ALA A 109 6.69 1.92 -1.99
CA ALA A 109 6.30 3.18 -1.35
C ALA A 109 6.83 4.39 -2.12
N LEU A 110 8.04 4.30 -2.67
CA LEU A 110 8.59 5.36 -3.52
C LEU A 110 7.70 5.61 -4.73
N LEU A 111 7.29 4.53 -5.41
CA LEU A 111 6.37 4.64 -6.54
C LEU A 111 5.02 5.21 -6.12
N ALA A 112 4.51 4.78 -4.97
CA ALA A 112 3.23 5.25 -4.45
C ALA A 112 3.27 6.75 -4.12
N LEU A 113 4.35 7.22 -3.50
CA LEU A 113 4.51 8.65 -3.19
C LEU A 113 4.51 9.50 -4.46
N GLY A 114 5.26 9.06 -5.48
CA GLY A 114 5.32 9.77 -6.76
C GLY A 114 3.98 9.75 -7.48
N LEU A 115 3.34 8.61 -7.54
CA LEU A 115 2.04 8.47 -8.20
C LEU A 115 0.96 9.27 -7.49
N TYR A 116 0.95 9.24 -6.16
CA TYR A 116 -0.02 10.02 -5.38
C TYR A 116 0.11 11.51 -5.68
N ARG A 117 1.35 12.02 -5.69
CA ARG A 117 1.60 13.44 -5.97
C ARG A 117 1.12 13.81 -7.37
N LEU A 118 1.40 12.95 -8.35
CA LEU A 118 0.99 13.17 -9.74
C LEU A 118 -0.53 13.19 -9.88
N LEU A 119 -1.21 12.20 -9.29
CA LEU A 119 -2.66 12.08 -9.36
C LEU A 119 -3.35 13.21 -8.58
N ASP A 120 -2.82 13.57 -7.42
CA ASP A 120 -3.37 14.66 -6.63
C ASP A 120 -3.33 15.98 -7.42
N ALA A 121 -2.20 16.26 -8.08
CA ALA A 121 -2.07 17.46 -8.92
C ALA A 121 -3.02 17.40 -10.11
N ALA A 122 -3.18 16.24 -10.74
CA ALA A 122 -4.08 16.08 -11.87
C ALA A 122 -5.54 16.29 -11.46
N LEU A 123 -5.93 15.77 -10.29
CA LEU A 123 -7.30 15.93 -9.78
C LEU A 123 -7.59 17.37 -9.37
N ASP A 124 -6.59 18.12 -8.92
CA ASP A 124 -6.76 19.55 -8.61
C ASP A 124 -7.05 20.38 -9.85
N ARG A 125 -6.66 19.91 -11.03
CA ARG A 125 -6.94 20.57 -12.30
C ARG A 125 -8.31 20.20 -12.89
N ALA A 126 -8.96 19.18 -12.32
CA ALA A 126 -10.27 18.74 -12.80
C ALA A 126 -11.34 19.79 -12.48
N PRO A 127 -12.29 20.05 -13.40
CA PRO A 127 -13.36 21.00 -13.17
C PRO A 127 -14.32 20.56 -12.06
#